data_946e374dd0d9f99496da2062709baa57
#
_entry.id   946e374dd0d9f99496da2062709baa57
#
_cell.length_a   1.000
_cell.length_b   1.000
_cell.length_c   1.000
_cell.angle_alpha   90.00
_cell.angle_beta   90.00
_cell.angle_gamma   90.00
#
_symmetry.space_group_name_H-M   'P 1'
#
loop_
_entity.id
_entity.type
_entity.pdbx_description
1 polymer ?
#
loop_
_entity_poly.entity_id
_entity_poly.type
_entity_poly.pdbx_seq_one_letter_code
_entity_poly.pdbx_strand_id
1 'polypeptide(L)'
;YIKKSESNLSSAKILLENEKLEESIGLIYYSMYNLLTALLFRTGIKSENHSASIILLKELFNQDNEDISKAKTERIDKQYYIDFSISKDEVEETLGRAEIFNSKMIDFISKVNNEDVGVYRKNFKPITGLNQD
;
A
#
# COMPACT_ATOMS: atom_id res chain seq x y z
N TYR A 1 12.45 1.57 -2.80
CA TYR A 1 10.97 1.52 -2.71
C TYR A 1 10.34 2.84 -2.27
N ILE A 2 10.98 3.59 -1.37
CA ILE A 2 10.44 4.89 -0.94
C ILE A 2 10.40 5.87 -2.11
N LYS A 3 11.47 5.97 -2.89
CA LYS A 3 11.51 6.82 -4.09
C LYS A 3 10.46 6.41 -5.12
N LYS A 4 10.26 5.11 -5.27
CA LYS A 4 9.26 4.58 -6.21
C LYS A 4 7.84 4.92 -5.73
N SER A 5 7.60 4.88 -4.43
CA SER A 5 6.34 5.31 -3.83
C SER A 5 6.06 6.79 -4.14
N GLU A 6 7.04 7.65 -3.92
CA GLU A 6 6.92 9.08 -4.20
C GLU A 6 6.65 9.34 -5.69
N SER A 7 7.36 8.64 -6.57
CA SER A 7 7.17 8.75 -8.01
C SER A 7 5.77 8.31 -8.43
N ASN A 8 5.28 7.20 -7.89
CA ASN A 8 3.92 6.72 -8.17
C ASN A 8 2.87 7.75 -7.74
N LEU A 9 3.05 8.36 -6.57
CA LEU A 9 2.09 9.34 -6.08
C LEU A 9 2.09 10.61 -6.93
N SER A 10 3.27 11.08 -7.33
CA SER A 10 3.40 12.22 -8.25
C SER A 10 2.73 11.95 -9.58
N SER A 11 2.95 10.75 -10.14
CA SER A 11 2.33 10.34 -11.40
C SER A 11 0.81 10.22 -11.25
N ALA A 12 0.33 9.71 -10.12
CA ALA A 12 -1.10 9.62 -9.85
C ALA A 12 -1.76 11.01 -9.86
N LYS A 13 -1.10 12.01 -9.28
CA LYS A 13 -1.60 13.39 -9.28
C LYS A 13 -1.70 13.96 -10.69
N ILE A 14 -0.70 13.71 -11.52
CA ILE A 14 -0.70 14.15 -12.93
C ILE A 14 -1.84 13.48 -13.69
N LEU A 15 -2.03 12.18 -13.50
CA LEU A 15 -3.11 11.44 -14.15
C LEU A 15 -4.48 11.95 -13.70
N LEU A 16 -4.63 12.26 -12.42
CA LEU A 16 -5.87 12.81 -11.88
C LEU A 16 -6.20 14.17 -12.52
N GLU A 17 -5.20 15.04 -12.65
CA GLU A 17 -5.36 16.35 -13.30
C GLU A 17 -5.79 16.22 -14.77
N ASN A 18 -5.38 15.15 -15.42
CA ASN A 18 -5.72 14.85 -16.82
C ASN A 18 -6.91 13.90 -16.95
N GLU A 19 -7.66 13.72 -15.87
CA GLU A 19 -8.87 12.89 -15.84
C GLU A 19 -8.66 11.43 -16.22
N LYS A 20 -7.45 10.91 -16.01
CA LYS A 20 -7.11 9.49 -16.14
C LYS A 20 -7.36 8.80 -14.81
N LEU A 21 -8.63 8.67 -14.46
CA LEU A 21 -9.05 8.31 -13.11
C LEU A 21 -8.68 6.87 -12.72
N GLU A 22 -8.93 5.91 -13.62
CA GLU A 22 -8.60 4.50 -13.34
C GLU A 22 -7.10 4.29 -13.17
N GLU A 23 -6.30 4.91 -14.04
CA GLU A 23 -4.85 4.80 -13.99
C GLU A 23 -4.31 5.48 -12.73
N SER A 24 -4.91 6.61 -12.34
CA SER A 24 -4.56 7.31 -11.11
C SER A 24 -4.78 6.43 -9.88
N ILE A 25 -5.95 5.78 -9.79
CA ILE A 25 -6.27 4.93 -8.62
C ILE A 25 -5.28 3.76 -8.49
N GLY A 26 -4.87 3.19 -9.62
CA GLY A 26 -3.87 2.11 -9.62
C GLY A 26 -2.54 2.59 -9.07
N LEU A 27 -2.06 3.76 -9.50
CA LEU A 27 -0.78 4.30 -9.01
C LEU A 27 -0.86 4.76 -7.56
N ILE A 28 -2.01 5.26 -7.11
CA ILE A 28 -2.21 5.58 -5.70
C ILE A 28 -1.99 4.32 -4.84
N TYR A 29 -2.64 3.22 -5.21
CA TYR A 29 -2.46 1.96 -4.49
C TYR A 29 -0.99 1.52 -4.50
N TYR A 30 -0.33 1.55 -5.66
CA TYR A 30 1.06 1.13 -5.74
C TYR A 30 2.01 2.03 -4.94
N SER A 31 1.68 3.32 -4.78
CA SER A 31 2.48 4.18 -3.91
C SER A 31 2.46 3.68 -2.47
N MET A 32 1.30 3.23 -2.01
CA MET A 32 1.13 2.68 -0.66
C MET A 32 1.81 1.32 -0.53
N TYR A 33 1.61 0.45 -1.52
CA TYR A 33 2.18 -0.90 -1.50
C TYR A 33 3.71 -0.90 -1.56
N ASN A 34 4.31 0.04 -2.30
CA ASN A 34 5.76 0.16 -2.33
C ASN A 34 6.35 0.50 -0.97
N LEU A 35 5.64 1.23 -0.12
CA LEU A 35 6.09 1.48 1.25
C LEU A 35 5.96 0.23 2.13
N LEU A 36 4.90 -0.54 1.96
CA LEU A 36 4.79 -1.83 2.63
C LEU A 36 5.92 -2.76 2.20
N THR A 37 6.26 -2.78 0.92
CA THR A 37 7.41 -3.53 0.41
C THR A 37 8.71 -3.04 1.04
N ALA A 38 8.87 -1.73 1.20
CA ALA A 38 10.05 -1.16 1.86
C ALA A 38 10.17 -1.66 3.30
N LEU A 39 9.06 -1.73 4.03
CA LEU A 39 9.04 -2.25 5.40
C LEU A 39 9.43 -3.74 5.44
N LEU A 40 8.86 -4.53 4.55
CA LEU A 40 9.19 -5.97 4.47
C LEU A 40 10.67 -6.17 4.11
N PHE A 41 11.18 -5.37 3.17
CA PHE A 41 12.58 -5.43 2.80
C PHE A 41 13.49 -5.01 3.96
N ARG A 42 13.14 -3.95 4.69
CA ARG A 42 13.90 -3.48 5.85
C ARG A 42 14.02 -4.54 6.93
N THR A 43 12.98 -5.33 7.12
CA THR A 43 12.91 -6.36 8.16
C THR A 43 13.35 -7.75 7.68
N GLY A 44 13.58 -7.90 6.37
CA GLY A 44 13.98 -9.19 5.79
C GLY A 44 12.86 -10.23 5.81
N ILE A 45 11.61 -9.78 5.87
CA ILE A 45 10.44 -10.66 5.90
C ILE A 45 9.89 -10.82 4.49
N LYS A 46 9.68 -12.06 4.08
CA LYS A 46 9.11 -12.39 2.77
C LYS A 46 7.63 -12.65 2.90
N SER A 47 6.86 -12.15 1.94
CA SER A 47 5.44 -12.38 1.85
C SER A 47 5.08 -12.91 0.46
N GLU A 48 4.09 -13.80 0.40
CA GLU A 48 3.74 -14.49 -0.84
C GLU A 48 3.00 -13.59 -1.83
N ASN A 49 2.16 -12.68 -1.34
CA ASN A 49 1.33 -11.86 -2.23
C ASN A 49 0.89 -10.58 -1.51
N HIS A 50 0.19 -9.72 -2.24
CA HIS A 50 -0.28 -8.44 -1.71
C HIS A 50 -1.21 -8.62 -0.50
N SER A 51 -2.16 -9.54 -0.58
CA SER A 51 -3.10 -9.76 0.52
C SER A 51 -2.40 -10.19 1.80
N ALA A 52 -1.44 -11.10 1.71
CA ALA A 52 -0.65 -11.54 2.85
C ALA A 52 0.15 -10.39 3.44
N SER A 53 0.77 -9.58 2.60
CA SER A 53 1.55 -8.42 3.05
C SER A 53 0.69 -7.42 3.83
N ILE A 54 -0.51 -7.14 3.36
CA ILE A 54 -1.44 -6.22 4.01
C ILE A 54 -1.89 -6.75 5.37
N ILE A 55 -2.11 -8.06 5.48
CA ILE A 55 -2.42 -8.70 6.76
C ILE A 55 -1.25 -8.55 7.74
N LEU A 56 -0.02 -8.79 7.27
CA LEU A 56 1.18 -8.66 8.11
C LEU A 56 1.36 -7.24 8.64
N LEU A 57 0.98 -6.23 7.88
CA LEU A 57 1.09 -4.85 8.33
C LEU A 57 0.39 -4.65 9.68
N LYS A 58 -0.77 -5.26 9.87
CA LYS A 58 -1.52 -5.20 11.12
C LYS A 58 -1.05 -6.25 12.12
N GLU A 59 -0.99 -7.50 11.71
CA GLU A 59 -0.76 -8.63 12.63
C GLU A 59 0.67 -8.67 13.18
N LEU A 60 1.66 -8.31 12.35
CA LEU A 60 3.06 -8.35 12.77
C LEU A 60 3.58 -6.98 13.20
N PHE A 61 3.25 -5.94 12.44
CA PHE A 61 3.81 -4.60 12.67
C PHE A 61 2.89 -3.68 13.47
N ASN A 62 1.68 -4.14 13.78
CA ASN A 62 0.69 -3.39 14.55
C ASN A 62 0.39 -2.01 13.97
N GLN A 63 0.34 -1.92 12.66
CA GLN A 63 -0.03 -0.71 11.94
C GLN A 63 -1.40 -0.88 11.31
N ASP A 64 -2.16 0.22 11.24
CA ASP A 64 -3.48 0.21 10.61
C ASP A 64 -3.35 -0.10 9.12
N ASN A 65 -4.11 -1.08 8.65
CA ASN A 65 -4.11 -1.50 7.26
C ASN A 65 -5.43 -1.21 6.53
N GLU A 66 -6.31 -0.43 7.11
CA GLU A 66 -7.61 -0.14 6.49
C GLU A 66 -7.48 0.65 5.20
N ASP A 67 -6.65 1.70 5.20
CA ASP A 67 -6.50 2.56 4.03
C ASP A 67 -5.92 1.79 2.83
N ILE A 68 -4.89 0.99 3.05
CA ILE A 68 -4.29 0.20 1.96
C ILE A 68 -5.22 -0.93 1.50
N SER A 69 -5.96 -1.55 2.41
CA SER A 69 -6.95 -2.57 2.06
C SER A 69 -8.04 -1.97 1.18
N LYS A 70 -8.53 -0.80 1.54
CA LYS A 70 -9.57 -0.10 0.79
C LYS A 70 -9.06 0.33 -0.59
N ALA A 71 -7.84 0.87 -0.66
CA ALA A 71 -7.23 1.26 -1.92
C ALA A 71 -7.05 0.06 -2.86
N LYS A 72 -6.66 -1.10 -2.32
CA LYS A 72 -6.56 -2.34 -3.09
C LYS A 72 -7.91 -2.75 -3.68
N THR A 73 -8.96 -2.70 -2.87
CA THR A 73 -10.31 -3.02 -3.32
C THR A 73 -10.78 -2.05 -4.41
N GLU A 74 -10.58 -0.76 -4.22
CA GLU A 74 -10.95 0.25 -5.22
C GLU A 74 -10.21 0.05 -6.54
N ARG A 75 -8.90 -0.26 -6.47
CA ARG A 75 -8.12 -0.55 -7.67
C ARG A 75 -8.70 -1.75 -8.42
N ILE A 76 -9.02 -2.84 -7.73
CA ILE A 76 -9.58 -4.04 -8.34
C ILE A 76 -10.96 -3.74 -8.94
N ASP A 77 -11.85 -3.13 -8.16
CA ASP A 77 -13.23 -2.86 -8.59
C ASP A 77 -13.28 -1.87 -9.75
N LYS A 78 -12.49 -0.78 -9.68
CA LYS A 78 -12.56 0.30 -10.66
C LYS A 78 -11.72 0.03 -11.91
N GLN A 79 -10.67 -0.80 -11.81
CA GLN A 79 -9.76 -1.07 -12.91
C GLN A 79 -10.15 -2.30 -13.73
N TYR A 80 -10.71 -3.33 -13.08
CA TYR A 80 -10.96 -4.62 -13.70
C TYR A 80 -12.44 -4.91 -13.98
N TYR A 81 -13.37 -4.20 -13.38
CA TYR A 81 -14.80 -4.41 -13.57
C TYR A 81 -15.39 -3.24 -14.35
N ILE A 82 -15.83 -3.52 -15.58
CA ILE A 82 -16.35 -2.47 -16.49
C ILE A 82 -17.64 -1.84 -16.00
N ASP A 83 -18.37 -2.48 -15.11
CA ASP A 83 -19.60 -1.96 -14.54
C ASP A 83 -19.36 -0.91 -13.44
N PHE A 84 -18.12 -0.80 -12.98
CA PHE A 84 -17.76 0.18 -11.97
C PHE A 84 -17.27 1.46 -12.64
N SER A 85 -17.80 2.57 -12.18
CA SER A 85 -17.34 3.89 -12.56
C SER A 85 -16.64 4.53 -11.38
N ILE A 86 -15.77 5.50 -11.65
CA ILE A 86 -15.08 6.23 -10.60
C ILE A 86 -15.20 7.72 -10.89
N SER A 87 -15.45 8.51 -9.86
CA SER A 87 -15.51 9.95 -9.96
C SER A 87 -14.19 10.59 -9.56
N LYS A 88 -13.96 11.80 -10.00
CA LYS A 88 -12.80 12.60 -9.62
C LYS A 88 -12.74 12.78 -8.10
N ASP A 89 -13.88 13.03 -7.46
CA ASP A 89 -13.96 13.20 -6.00
C ASP A 89 -13.52 11.93 -5.26
N GLU A 90 -13.91 10.76 -5.76
CA GLU A 90 -13.48 9.48 -5.16
C GLU A 90 -11.96 9.31 -5.24
N VAL A 91 -11.36 9.65 -6.38
CA VAL A 91 -9.90 9.55 -6.55
C VAL A 91 -9.19 10.55 -5.63
N GLU A 92 -9.70 11.77 -5.54
CA GLU A 92 -9.13 12.79 -4.65
C GLU A 92 -9.17 12.34 -3.19
N GLU A 93 -10.26 11.72 -2.76
CA GLU A 93 -10.38 11.18 -1.41
C GLU A 93 -9.37 10.07 -1.16
N THR A 94 -9.25 9.13 -2.09
CA THR A 94 -8.28 8.04 -1.98
C THR A 94 -6.84 8.57 -1.98
N LEU A 95 -6.56 9.58 -2.80
CA LEU A 95 -5.26 10.23 -2.82
C LEU A 95 -4.93 10.86 -1.46
N GLY A 96 -5.88 11.56 -0.85
CA GLY A 96 -5.70 12.16 0.48
C GLY A 96 -5.39 11.12 1.54
N ARG A 97 -6.09 9.99 1.53
CA ARG A 97 -5.83 8.88 2.46
C ARG A 97 -4.44 8.27 2.23
N ALA A 98 -4.05 8.13 0.96
CA ALA A 98 -2.73 7.60 0.62
C ALA A 98 -1.61 8.52 1.09
N GLU A 99 -1.79 9.84 0.97
CA GLU A 99 -0.80 10.79 1.47
C GLU A 99 -0.58 10.65 2.97
N ILE A 100 -1.68 10.49 3.74
CA ILE A 100 -1.61 10.28 5.19
C ILE A 100 -0.97 8.94 5.51
N PHE A 101 -1.41 7.86 4.85
CA PHE A 101 -0.84 6.53 5.04
C PHE A 101 0.66 6.52 4.74
N ASN A 102 1.04 7.08 3.61
CA ASN A 102 2.45 7.10 3.18
C ASN A 102 3.32 7.87 4.17
N SER A 103 2.84 9.01 4.67
CA SER A 103 3.57 9.79 5.66
C SER A 103 3.80 8.98 6.95
N LYS A 104 2.77 8.31 7.44
CA LYS A 104 2.89 7.46 8.64
C LYS A 104 3.83 6.29 8.41
N MET A 105 3.77 5.66 7.24
CA MET A 105 4.64 4.53 6.92
C MET A 105 6.10 4.92 6.82
N ILE A 106 6.39 6.05 6.18
CA ILE A 106 7.77 6.56 6.09
C ILE A 106 8.33 6.82 7.49
N ASP A 107 7.53 7.46 8.34
CA ASP A 107 7.92 7.71 9.73
C ASP A 107 8.17 6.40 10.48
N PHE A 108 7.26 5.45 10.38
CA PHE A 108 7.41 4.15 11.03
C PHE A 108 8.67 3.43 10.58
N ILE A 109 8.89 3.33 9.26
CA ILE A 109 10.06 2.64 8.70
C ILE A 109 11.35 3.30 9.20
N SER A 110 11.39 4.63 9.28
CA SER A 110 12.58 5.36 9.72
C SER A 110 12.96 5.07 11.17
N LYS A 111 12.01 4.63 11.98
CA LYS A 111 12.22 4.34 13.40
C LYS A 111 12.54 2.87 13.68
N VAL A 112 12.40 1.98 12.69
CA VAL A 112 12.73 0.56 12.86
C VAL A 112 14.24 0.40 12.98
N ASN A 113 14.71 -0.09 14.13
CA ASN A 113 16.12 -0.37 14.36
C ASN A 113 16.42 -1.86 14.25
N ASN A 114 17.70 -2.23 14.40
CA ASN A 114 18.12 -3.64 14.25
C ASN A 114 17.53 -4.55 15.32
N GLU A 115 17.32 -4.06 16.52
CA GLU A 115 16.67 -4.80 17.59
C GLU A 115 15.21 -5.09 17.21
N ASP A 116 14.49 -4.09 16.71
CA ASP A 116 13.12 -4.25 16.24
C ASP A 116 13.04 -5.31 15.12
N VAL A 117 13.98 -5.27 14.18
CA VAL A 117 14.05 -6.26 13.09
C VAL A 117 14.13 -7.67 13.66
N GLY A 118 14.99 -7.88 14.68
CA GLY A 118 15.12 -9.17 15.35
C GLY A 118 13.80 -9.64 15.95
N VAL A 119 13.08 -8.75 16.62
CA VAL A 119 11.79 -9.05 17.24
C VAL A 119 10.75 -9.41 16.18
N TYR A 120 10.64 -8.61 15.11
CA TYR A 120 9.70 -8.91 14.04
C TYR A 120 9.98 -10.24 13.37
N ARG A 121 11.23 -10.54 13.09
CA ARG A 121 11.61 -11.82 12.49
C ARG A 121 11.30 -13.01 13.39
N LYS A 122 11.47 -12.87 14.70
CA LYS A 122 11.15 -13.90 15.68
C LYS A 122 9.65 -14.15 15.73
N ASN A 123 8.84 -13.09 15.63
CA ASN A 123 7.38 -13.19 15.75
C ASN A 123 6.69 -13.49 14.43
N PHE A 124 7.42 -13.46 13.33
CA PHE A 124 6.84 -13.67 12.01
C PHE A 124 6.29 -15.08 11.84
N LYS A 125 5.04 -15.14 11.37
CA LYS A 125 4.38 -16.38 10.97
C LYS A 125 3.86 -16.19 9.54
N PRO A 126 4.29 -17.03 8.59
CA PRO A 126 3.82 -16.90 7.21
C PRO A 126 2.30 -16.97 7.11
N ILE A 127 1.75 -16.12 6.28
CA ILE A 127 0.32 -16.12 5.94
C ILE A 127 0.16 -16.95 4.67
N THR A 128 -0.62 -18.03 4.74
CA THR A 128 -0.82 -18.96 3.63
C THR A 128 -2.31 -19.15 3.34
N GLY A 129 -2.59 -19.75 2.19
CA GLY A 129 -3.97 -20.07 1.82
C GLY A 129 -4.77 -18.91 1.24
N LEU A 130 -4.11 -17.80 0.90
CA LEU A 130 -4.75 -16.66 0.26
C LEU A 130 -4.65 -16.74 -1.26
N ASN A 131 -5.65 -16.18 -1.94
CA ASN A 131 -5.61 -16.08 -3.38
C ASN A 131 -4.52 -15.11 -3.84
N GLN A 132 -3.94 -15.40 -5.00
CA GLN A 132 -2.98 -14.51 -5.65
C GLN A 132 -3.66 -13.21 -6.09
N ASP A 133 -2.94 -12.14 -6.03
CA ASP A 133 -3.44 -10.81 -6.41
C ASP A 133 -3.18 -10.51 -7.87
#